data_81b92ca5aeb1918f605934dc81573225
#
_entry.id   81b92ca5aeb1918f605934dc81573225
#
_cell.length_a   1.000
_cell.length_b   1.000
_cell.length_c   1.000
_cell.angle_alpha   90.00
_cell.angle_beta   90.00
_cell.angle_gamma   90.00
#
_symmetry.space_group_name_H-M   'P 1'
#
loop_
_entity.id
_entity.type
_entity.pdbx_description
1 polymer ?
#
loop_
_entity_poly.entity_id
_entity_poly.type
_entity_poly.pdbx_seq_one_letter_code
_entity_poly.pdbx_strand_id
1 'polypeptide(L)'
;MRKFLSLFLALAMSIACCTLAAAEDTAEAMQYTEENITIDAGDHQIPATLTVPVGAEGEKFPAVVMLHGNGSTRHEAGNAYDYAALAMAKAGIATIRFDYIGNGDSTSDYIDFTYDKGVEDAMKCYEYLKTLGTIDMDHVGVMGWSQGGRLALLTAARNEVFTSVLTWAGAYDQKGNEAEQYAIAKENGYYEVT
;
A
#
# COMPACT_ATOMS: atom_id res chain seq x y z
N MET A 1 45.51 6.85 -38.15
CA MET A 1 44.93 5.57 -37.68
C MET A 1 44.33 5.63 -36.25
N ARG A 2 44.97 6.25 -35.24
CA ARG A 2 44.44 6.33 -33.86
C ARG A 2 43.11 7.12 -33.72
N LYS A 3 42.87 8.16 -34.52
CA LYS A 3 41.66 8.98 -34.46
C LYS A 3 40.40 8.28 -35.04
N PHE A 4 40.57 7.36 -36.01
CA PHE A 4 39.47 6.59 -36.56
C PHE A 4 39.05 5.44 -35.64
N LEU A 5 39.99 4.88 -34.88
CA LEU A 5 39.70 3.79 -33.96
C LEU A 5 38.87 4.28 -32.75
N SER A 6 39.14 5.52 -32.26
CA SER A 6 38.35 6.11 -31.16
C SER A 6 36.91 6.50 -31.57
N LEU A 7 36.70 6.87 -32.85
CA LEU A 7 35.38 7.19 -33.38
C LEU A 7 34.54 5.93 -33.57
N PHE A 8 35.13 4.82 -34.00
CA PHE A 8 34.44 3.53 -34.09
C PHE A 8 34.10 2.94 -32.75
N LEU A 9 34.95 3.10 -31.72
CA LEU A 9 34.69 2.62 -30.38
C LEU A 9 33.57 3.42 -29.69
N ALA A 10 33.53 4.75 -29.92
CA ALA A 10 32.45 5.60 -29.39
C ALA A 10 31.11 5.30 -30.04
N LEU A 11 31.09 5.02 -31.35
CA LEU A 11 29.88 4.65 -32.09
C LEU A 11 29.38 3.26 -31.67
N ALA A 12 30.27 2.30 -31.44
CA ALA A 12 29.90 0.95 -30.97
C ALA A 12 29.35 0.98 -29.54
N MET A 13 29.90 1.85 -28.65
CA MET A 13 29.37 2.01 -27.28
C MET A 13 28.01 2.70 -27.27
N SER A 14 27.75 3.69 -28.16
CA SER A 14 26.43 4.35 -28.23
C SER A 14 25.36 3.40 -28.81
N ILE A 15 25.70 2.54 -29.78
CA ILE A 15 24.76 1.53 -30.29
C ILE A 15 24.48 0.45 -29.22
N ALA A 16 25.50 0.00 -28.48
CA ALA A 16 25.32 -0.95 -27.39
C ALA A 16 24.45 -0.36 -26.24
N CYS A 17 24.61 0.94 -25.94
CA CYS A 17 23.79 1.61 -24.93
C CYS A 17 22.33 1.78 -25.39
N CYS A 18 22.09 2.06 -26.68
CA CYS A 18 20.73 2.12 -27.24
C CYS A 18 20.07 0.74 -27.35
N THR A 19 20.83 -0.33 -27.56
CA THR A 19 20.28 -1.69 -27.59
C THR A 19 19.99 -2.24 -26.18
N LEU A 20 20.72 -1.80 -25.15
CA LEU A 20 20.36 -2.13 -23.76
C LEU A 20 19.12 -1.36 -23.26
N ALA A 21 18.88 -0.14 -23.77
CA ALA A 21 17.68 0.62 -23.43
C ALA A 21 16.43 0.13 -24.19
N ALA A 22 16.59 -0.69 -25.23
CA ALA A 22 15.50 -1.25 -26.04
C ALA A 22 15.18 -2.72 -25.70
N ALA A 23 15.77 -3.29 -24.67
CA ALA A 23 15.23 -4.49 -24.04
C ALA A 23 14.09 -4.04 -23.10
N GLU A 24 13.02 -3.49 -23.69
CA GLU A 24 11.73 -3.44 -23.03
C GLU A 24 11.38 -4.88 -22.68
N ASP A 25 11.19 -5.09 -21.39
CA ASP A 25 10.71 -6.34 -20.83
C ASP A 25 9.37 -6.66 -21.51
N THR A 26 9.40 -7.53 -22.51
CA THR A 26 8.21 -8.00 -23.23
C THR A 26 7.45 -9.04 -22.45
N ALA A 27 7.65 -9.13 -21.13
CA ALA A 27 6.80 -9.91 -20.27
C ALA A 27 5.37 -9.37 -20.42
N GLU A 28 4.48 -10.18 -20.97
CA GLU A 28 3.07 -9.84 -21.07
C GLU A 28 2.54 -9.57 -19.66
N ALA A 29 1.99 -8.37 -19.44
CA ALA A 29 1.47 -7.99 -18.13
C ALA A 29 0.40 -8.98 -17.68
N MET A 30 0.49 -9.47 -16.45
CA MET A 30 -0.47 -10.45 -15.92
C MET A 30 -1.89 -9.86 -15.95
N GLN A 31 -2.84 -10.72 -16.27
CA GLN A 31 -4.26 -10.43 -16.05
C GLN A 31 -4.53 -10.38 -14.55
N TYR A 32 -5.56 -9.67 -14.15
CA TYR A 32 -5.94 -9.55 -12.73
C TYR A 32 -7.46 -9.46 -12.58
N THR A 33 -7.94 -9.75 -11.37
CA THR A 33 -9.30 -9.47 -10.93
C THR A 33 -9.27 -8.36 -9.89
N GLU A 34 -10.32 -7.55 -9.85
CA GLU A 34 -10.53 -6.54 -8.81
C GLU A 34 -11.96 -6.67 -8.28
N GLU A 35 -12.10 -6.69 -6.94
CA GLU A 35 -13.37 -6.89 -6.27
C GLU A 35 -13.47 -6.00 -5.03
N ASN A 36 -14.62 -5.34 -4.86
CA ASN A 36 -14.98 -4.68 -3.62
C ASN A 36 -15.56 -5.70 -2.65
N ILE A 37 -14.99 -5.75 -1.46
CA ILE A 37 -15.36 -6.70 -0.40
C ILE A 37 -15.63 -5.94 0.89
N THR A 38 -16.26 -6.62 1.84
CA THR A 38 -16.43 -6.14 3.20
C THR A 38 -15.92 -7.19 4.17
N ILE A 39 -15.05 -6.80 5.09
CA ILE A 39 -14.47 -7.69 6.09
C ILE A 39 -15.11 -7.39 7.44
N ASP A 40 -15.55 -8.44 8.14
CA ASP A 40 -16.12 -8.31 9.47
C ASP A 40 -15.02 -8.19 10.52
N ALA A 41 -14.94 -7.02 11.17
CA ALA A 41 -14.03 -6.79 12.29
C ALA A 41 -14.62 -7.21 13.65
N GLY A 42 -15.92 -7.53 13.69
CA GLY A 42 -16.66 -7.91 14.89
C GLY A 42 -17.51 -6.77 15.44
N ASP A 43 -16.93 -5.63 15.70
CA ASP A 43 -17.62 -4.42 16.16
C ASP A 43 -17.94 -3.42 15.03
N HIS A 44 -17.31 -3.57 13.86
CA HIS A 44 -17.57 -2.76 12.68
C HIS A 44 -17.28 -3.55 11.39
N GLN A 45 -17.60 -2.94 10.25
CA GLN A 45 -17.32 -3.49 8.93
C GLN A 45 -16.19 -2.70 8.26
N ILE A 46 -15.27 -3.40 7.61
CA ILE A 46 -14.12 -2.82 6.90
C ILE A 46 -14.38 -2.92 5.39
N PRO A 47 -14.78 -1.81 4.72
CA PRO A 47 -14.84 -1.78 3.27
C PRO A 47 -13.43 -1.88 2.68
N ALA A 48 -13.25 -2.79 1.74
CA ALA A 48 -11.96 -3.00 1.11
C ALA A 48 -12.10 -3.28 -0.39
N THR A 49 -10.99 -3.12 -1.11
CA THR A 49 -10.86 -3.55 -2.50
C THR A 49 -9.68 -4.51 -2.59
N LEU A 50 -9.95 -5.70 -3.09
CA LEU A 50 -8.98 -6.75 -3.35
C LEU A 50 -8.63 -6.77 -4.83
N THR A 51 -7.33 -6.73 -5.16
CA THR A 51 -6.85 -6.89 -6.54
C THR A 51 -5.87 -8.06 -6.57
N VAL A 52 -6.16 -9.09 -7.38
CA VAL A 52 -5.38 -10.34 -7.42
C VAL A 52 -4.96 -10.67 -8.85
N PRO A 53 -3.67 -10.98 -9.10
CA PRO A 53 -3.23 -11.49 -10.39
C PRO A 53 -3.94 -12.80 -10.73
N VAL A 54 -4.14 -13.06 -12.03
CA VAL A 54 -4.66 -14.32 -12.54
C VAL A 54 -3.48 -15.14 -13.05
N GLY A 55 -3.26 -16.30 -12.44
CA GLY A 55 -2.17 -17.20 -12.80
C GLY A 55 -2.64 -18.62 -13.06
N ALA A 56 -1.70 -19.56 -13.15
CA ALA A 56 -1.99 -20.96 -13.34
C ALA A 56 -2.62 -21.59 -12.09
N GLU A 57 -3.24 -22.74 -12.25
CA GLU A 57 -3.82 -23.50 -11.12
C GLU A 57 -2.73 -23.81 -10.07
N GLY A 58 -2.97 -23.43 -8.82
CA GLY A 58 -2.06 -23.62 -7.69
C GLY A 58 -0.95 -22.58 -7.57
N GLU A 59 -0.88 -21.63 -8.49
CA GLU A 59 0.06 -20.49 -8.38
C GLU A 59 -0.34 -19.58 -7.22
N LYS A 60 0.68 -19.09 -6.50
CA LYS A 60 0.50 -18.17 -5.38
C LYS A 60 1.24 -16.87 -5.62
N PHE A 61 0.66 -15.77 -5.17
CA PHE A 61 1.20 -14.42 -5.37
C PHE A 61 1.57 -13.77 -4.04
N PRO A 62 2.69 -13.07 -3.97
CA PRO A 62 2.96 -12.15 -2.85
C PRO A 62 1.85 -11.12 -2.77
N ALA A 63 1.65 -10.54 -1.59
CA ALA A 63 0.58 -9.56 -1.39
C ALA A 63 1.05 -8.34 -0.60
N VAL A 64 0.30 -7.23 -0.73
CA VAL A 64 0.53 -5.99 0.01
C VAL A 64 -0.78 -5.49 0.62
N VAL A 65 -0.77 -5.23 1.92
CA VAL A 65 -1.83 -4.51 2.63
C VAL A 65 -1.53 -3.01 2.53
N MET A 66 -2.48 -2.20 2.02
CA MET A 66 -2.27 -0.79 1.71
C MET A 66 -3.11 0.10 2.63
N LEU A 67 -2.45 1.03 3.33
CA LEU A 67 -3.00 1.90 4.35
C LEU A 67 -2.98 3.36 3.89
N HIS A 68 -4.15 3.98 3.74
CA HIS A 68 -4.30 5.34 3.24
C HIS A 68 -3.91 6.44 4.23
N GLY A 69 -3.80 7.68 3.76
CA GLY A 69 -3.50 8.86 4.57
C GLY A 69 -4.68 9.36 5.40
N ASN A 70 -4.42 10.34 6.24
CA ASN A 70 -5.45 10.96 7.10
C ASN A 70 -6.56 11.60 6.25
N GLY A 71 -7.82 11.32 6.58
CA GLY A 71 -8.98 11.89 5.87
C GLY A 71 -9.10 11.46 4.40
N SER A 72 -8.34 10.45 3.97
CA SER A 72 -8.41 9.87 2.64
C SER A 72 -9.29 8.60 2.64
N THR A 73 -9.18 7.79 1.62
CA THR A 73 -9.89 6.52 1.44
C THR A 73 -8.95 5.47 0.88
N ARG A 74 -9.39 4.23 0.74
CA ARG A 74 -8.67 3.14 0.08
C ARG A 74 -8.20 3.46 -1.35
N HIS A 75 -8.71 4.55 -1.95
CA HIS A 75 -8.30 5.03 -3.28
C HIS A 75 -7.10 5.99 -3.21
N GLU A 76 -6.87 6.65 -2.07
CA GLU A 76 -5.89 7.71 -1.84
C GLU A 76 -6.08 8.93 -2.77
N ALA A 77 -5.36 10.01 -2.51
CA ALA A 77 -5.44 11.23 -3.30
C ALA A 77 -5.17 10.96 -4.79
N GLY A 78 -6.08 11.43 -5.66
CA GLY A 78 -5.97 11.25 -7.10
C GLY A 78 -6.05 9.79 -7.57
N ASN A 79 -6.65 8.91 -6.80
CA ASN A 79 -6.72 7.46 -7.05
C ASN A 79 -5.35 6.79 -7.14
N ALA A 80 -4.36 7.32 -6.42
CA ALA A 80 -2.98 6.82 -6.48
C ALA A 80 -2.87 5.34 -6.10
N TYR A 81 -3.70 4.89 -5.15
CA TYR A 81 -3.70 3.48 -4.74
C TYR A 81 -4.39 2.56 -5.75
N ASP A 82 -5.35 3.05 -6.53
CA ASP A 82 -5.92 2.28 -7.63
C ASP A 82 -4.87 2.01 -8.71
N TYR A 83 -4.13 3.05 -9.12
CA TYR A 83 -3.04 2.89 -10.08
C TYR A 83 -1.92 1.99 -9.55
N ALA A 84 -1.55 2.15 -8.28
CA ALA A 84 -0.51 1.33 -7.68
C ALA A 84 -0.93 -0.14 -7.60
N ALA A 85 -2.17 -0.43 -7.18
CA ALA A 85 -2.71 -1.78 -7.09
C ALA A 85 -2.75 -2.47 -8.46
N LEU A 86 -3.19 -1.76 -9.51
CA LEU A 86 -3.20 -2.28 -10.87
C LEU A 86 -1.78 -2.54 -11.41
N ALA A 87 -0.83 -1.66 -11.12
CA ALA A 87 0.56 -1.85 -11.51
C ALA A 87 1.18 -3.06 -10.81
N MET A 88 0.94 -3.22 -9.51
CA MET A 88 1.38 -4.37 -8.73
C MET A 88 0.77 -5.68 -9.25
N ALA A 89 -0.54 -5.70 -9.52
CA ALA A 89 -1.22 -6.90 -10.02
C ALA A 89 -0.67 -7.34 -11.38
N LYS A 90 -0.38 -6.40 -12.29
CA LYS A 90 0.28 -6.67 -13.57
C LYS A 90 1.71 -7.22 -13.41
N ALA A 91 2.35 -6.92 -12.28
CA ALA A 91 3.66 -7.43 -11.91
C ALA A 91 3.59 -8.70 -11.04
N GLY A 92 2.41 -9.31 -10.88
CA GLY A 92 2.24 -10.55 -10.12
C GLY A 92 2.15 -10.35 -8.61
N ILE A 93 1.74 -9.17 -8.11
CA ILE A 93 1.60 -8.87 -6.69
C ILE A 93 0.15 -8.53 -6.39
N ALA A 94 -0.49 -9.30 -5.51
CA ALA A 94 -1.83 -9.01 -5.03
C ALA A 94 -1.85 -7.81 -4.07
N THR A 95 -2.97 -7.10 -4.00
CA THR A 95 -3.14 -6.01 -3.05
C THR A 95 -4.50 -6.05 -2.37
N ILE A 96 -4.54 -5.62 -1.12
CA ILE A 96 -5.76 -5.32 -0.40
C ILE A 96 -5.64 -3.90 0.16
N ARG A 97 -6.56 -3.01 -0.21
CA ARG A 97 -6.67 -1.64 0.27
C ARG A 97 -8.02 -1.44 0.94
N PHE A 98 -8.07 -0.75 2.04
CA PHE A 98 -9.28 -0.68 2.85
C PHE A 98 -9.51 0.72 3.42
N ASP A 99 -10.76 1.01 3.77
CA ASP A 99 -11.15 2.26 4.42
C ASP A 99 -11.08 2.09 5.94
N TYR A 100 -10.44 3.05 6.61
CA TYR A 100 -10.49 3.12 8.07
C TYR A 100 -11.87 3.50 8.58
N ILE A 101 -12.11 3.26 9.86
CA ILE A 101 -13.30 3.72 10.58
C ILE A 101 -13.56 5.20 10.25
N GLY A 102 -14.78 5.50 9.80
CA GLY A 102 -15.24 6.86 9.46
C GLY A 102 -14.66 7.46 8.19
N ASN A 103 -13.99 6.68 7.34
CA ASN A 103 -13.48 7.13 6.05
C ASN A 103 -14.09 6.31 4.90
N GLY A 104 -14.13 6.88 3.72
CA GLY A 104 -14.62 6.22 2.52
C GLY A 104 -16.03 5.65 2.67
N ASP A 105 -16.18 4.35 2.46
CA ASP A 105 -17.45 3.63 2.58
C ASP A 105 -17.72 3.08 3.99
N SER A 106 -16.86 3.39 4.98
CA SER A 106 -17.11 3.02 6.38
C SER A 106 -18.40 3.63 6.89
N THR A 107 -19.22 2.84 7.57
CA THR A 107 -20.48 3.28 8.19
C THR A 107 -20.33 3.70 9.65
N SER A 108 -19.12 3.59 10.21
CA SER A 108 -18.80 4.02 11.58
C SER A 108 -18.43 5.49 11.65
N ASP A 109 -18.52 6.10 12.81
CA ASP A 109 -18.11 7.49 13.02
C ASP A 109 -16.59 7.62 13.10
N TYR A 110 -16.02 8.67 12.49
CA TYR A 110 -14.57 8.93 12.51
C TYR A 110 -14.02 9.13 13.93
N ILE A 111 -14.85 9.56 14.88
CA ILE A 111 -14.46 9.72 16.28
C ILE A 111 -13.99 8.40 16.93
N ASP A 112 -14.43 7.26 16.38
CA ASP A 112 -14.08 5.93 16.88
C ASP A 112 -12.74 5.42 16.31
N PHE A 113 -12.16 6.15 15.35
CA PHE A 113 -10.86 5.80 14.80
C PHE A 113 -9.74 6.00 15.82
N THR A 114 -8.90 5.00 15.97
CA THR A 114 -7.63 5.06 16.68
C THR A 114 -6.54 4.37 15.89
N TYR A 115 -5.27 4.67 16.18
CA TYR A 115 -4.16 3.93 15.57
C TYR A 115 -4.19 2.43 15.90
N ASP A 116 -4.67 2.07 17.09
CA ASP A 116 -4.80 0.66 17.48
C ASP A 116 -5.86 -0.03 16.61
N LYS A 117 -7.01 0.60 16.37
CA LYS A 117 -8.04 0.11 15.44
C LYS A 117 -7.50 -0.02 14.02
N GLY A 118 -6.75 0.97 13.53
CA GLY A 118 -6.14 0.89 12.20
C GLY A 118 -5.15 -0.28 12.05
N VAL A 119 -4.40 -0.61 13.11
CA VAL A 119 -3.53 -1.80 13.14
C VAL A 119 -4.36 -3.09 13.17
N GLU A 120 -5.42 -3.15 13.99
CA GLU A 120 -6.34 -4.29 14.05
C GLU A 120 -7.01 -4.54 12.70
N ASP A 121 -7.48 -3.50 12.01
CA ASP A 121 -8.10 -3.59 10.68
C ASP A 121 -7.12 -4.07 9.62
N ALA A 122 -5.88 -3.59 9.64
CA ALA A 122 -4.83 -4.09 8.76
C ALA A 122 -4.57 -5.59 8.99
N MET A 123 -4.62 -6.05 10.25
CA MET A 123 -4.51 -7.47 10.57
C MET A 123 -5.72 -8.28 10.13
N LYS A 124 -6.94 -7.73 10.18
CA LYS A 124 -8.14 -8.36 9.60
C LYS A 124 -8.00 -8.53 8.09
N CYS A 125 -7.46 -7.54 7.40
CA CYS A 125 -7.14 -7.64 5.97
C CYS A 125 -6.08 -8.73 5.70
N TYR A 126 -5.03 -8.81 6.52
CA TYR A 126 -4.03 -9.89 6.42
C TYR A 126 -4.66 -11.28 6.64
N GLU A 127 -5.50 -11.45 7.66
CA GLU A 127 -6.19 -12.72 7.90
C GLU A 127 -7.16 -13.08 6.76
N TYR A 128 -7.81 -12.09 6.15
CA TYR A 128 -8.64 -12.31 4.98
C TYR A 128 -7.81 -12.86 3.79
N LEU A 129 -6.61 -12.30 3.53
CA LEU A 129 -5.71 -12.80 2.49
C LEU A 129 -5.38 -14.28 2.67
N LYS A 130 -5.22 -14.76 3.90
CA LYS A 130 -4.96 -16.20 4.20
C LYS A 130 -6.09 -17.12 3.73
N THR A 131 -7.32 -16.60 3.65
CA THR A 131 -8.48 -17.42 3.24
C THR A 131 -8.53 -17.68 1.74
N LEU A 132 -7.79 -16.91 0.93
CA LEU A 132 -7.91 -16.94 -0.52
C LEU A 132 -7.18 -18.14 -1.19
N GLY A 133 -6.24 -18.76 -0.50
CA GLY A 133 -5.48 -19.89 -1.04
C GLY A 133 -4.50 -19.56 -2.18
N THR A 134 -4.69 -18.43 -2.88
CA THR A 134 -3.87 -17.93 -3.99
C THR A 134 -2.77 -16.97 -3.52
N ILE A 135 -2.70 -16.67 -2.23
CA ILE A 135 -1.69 -15.77 -1.68
C ILE A 135 -0.53 -16.57 -1.10
N ASP A 136 0.67 -16.13 -1.42
CA ASP A 136 1.91 -16.58 -0.77
C ASP A 136 2.09 -15.84 0.56
N MET A 137 1.64 -16.47 1.63
CA MET A 137 1.65 -15.88 2.97
C MET A 137 3.06 -15.70 3.56
N ASP A 138 4.08 -16.31 2.96
CA ASP A 138 5.48 -16.11 3.34
C ASP A 138 6.03 -14.78 2.77
N HIS A 139 5.29 -14.14 1.85
CA HIS A 139 5.68 -12.91 1.18
C HIS A 139 4.54 -11.87 1.19
N VAL A 140 4.16 -11.43 2.38
CA VAL A 140 3.17 -10.34 2.55
C VAL A 140 3.87 -9.10 3.09
N GLY A 141 3.69 -8.00 2.37
CA GLY A 141 4.15 -6.67 2.76
C GLY A 141 3.02 -5.79 3.29
N VAL A 142 3.40 -4.70 3.93
CA VAL A 142 2.48 -3.63 4.31
C VAL A 142 3.02 -2.29 3.82
N MET A 143 2.15 -1.46 3.22
CA MET A 143 2.54 -0.12 2.79
C MET A 143 1.55 0.93 3.26
N GLY A 144 2.02 2.17 3.35
CA GLY A 144 1.13 3.26 3.71
C GLY A 144 1.63 4.64 3.28
N TRP A 145 0.66 5.52 2.99
CA TRP A 145 0.86 6.92 2.65
C TRP A 145 0.63 7.80 3.87
N SER A 146 1.51 8.80 4.12
CA SER A 146 1.32 9.79 5.18
C SER A 146 1.00 9.15 6.54
N GLN A 147 -0.18 9.36 7.12
CA GLN A 147 -0.65 8.67 8.32
C GLN A 147 -0.61 7.15 8.17
N GLY A 148 -1.00 6.63 7.00
CA GLY A 148 -0.89 5.20 6.68
C GLY A 148 0.54 4.69 6.72
N GLY A 149 1.54 5.51 6.39
CA GLY A 149 2.95 5.17 6.55
C GLY A 149 3.34 4.95 8.01
N ARG A 150 2.84 5.77 8.93
CA ARG A 150 2.99 5.54 10.37
C ARG A 150 2.28 4.26 10.81
N LEU A 151 1.05 4.05 10.35
CA LEU A 151 0.29 2.83 10.64
C LEU A 151 1.00 1.58 10.10
N ALA A 152 1.57 1.62 8.89
CA ALA A 152 2.31 0.51 8.33
C ALA A 152 3.49 0.09 9.20
N LEU A 153 4.26 1.07 9.74
CA LEU A 153 5.34 0.80 10.69
C LEU A 153 4.83 0.20 12.00
N LEU A 154 3.74 0.77 12.56
CA LEU A 154 3.14 0.25 13.80
C LEU A 154 2.61 -1.17 13.60
N THR A 155 1.97 -1.43 12.48
CA THR A 155 1.44 -2.75 12.12
C THR A 155 2.55 -3.78 12.03
N ALA A 156 3.63 -3.48 11.29
CA ALA A 156 4.76 -4.39 11.16
C ALA A 156 5.55 -4.57 12.45
N ALA A 157 5.72 -3.50 13.25
CA ALA A 157 6.44 -3.58 14.52
C ALA A 157 5.71 -4.43 15.58
N ARG A 158 4.38 -4.52 15.49
CA ARG A 158 3.56 -5.31 16.41
C ARG A 158 3.26 -6.73 15.91
N ASN A 159 3.49 -6.98 14.63
CA ASN A 159 3.11 -8.24 13.98
C ASN A 159 4.24 -8.71 13.04
N GLU A 160 4.99 -9.72 13.45
CA GLU A 160 6.15 -10.25 12.70
C GLU A 160 5.77 -11.04 11.43
N VAL A 161 4.54 -10.90 10.95
CA VAL A 161 4.03 -11.60 9.77
C VAL A 161 4.33 -10.87 8.45
N PHE A 162 4.70 -9.59 8.52
CA PHE A 162 5.02 -8.80 7.34
C PHE A 162 6.51 -8.87 7.02
N THR A 163 6.81 -9.29 5.80
CA THR A 163 8.20 -9.45 5.31
C THR A 163 8.79 -8.18 4.71
N SER A 164 7.95 -7.19 4.40
CA SER A 164 8.39 -5.89 3.89
C SER A 164 7.48 -4.77 4.36
N VAL A 165 8.07 -3.58 4.54
CA VAL A 165 7.34 -2.36 4.90
C VAL A 165 7.74 -1.25 3.94
N LEU A 166 6.77 -0.63 3.29
CA LEU A 166 6.97 0.55 2.47
C LEU A 166 6.22 1.74 3.07
N THR A 167 6.93 2.83 3.23
CA THR A 167 6.32 4.08 3.71
C THR A 167 6.47 5.15 2.65
N TRP A 168 5.36 5.74 2.25
CA TRP A 168 5.33 6.80 1.26
C TRP A 168 4.91 8.12 1.93
N ALA A 169 5.84 9.08 2.01
CA ALA A 169 5.66 10.35 2.72
C ALA A 169 5.12 10.16 4.17
N GLY A 170 5.64 9.17 4.90
CA GLY A 170 5.11 8.77 6.20
C GLY A 170 5.22 9.88 7.26
N ALA A 171 4.16 10.05 8.03
CA ALA A 171 4.06 11.03 9.11
C ALA A 171 4.62 10.47 10.43
N TYR A 172 5.96 10.38 10.55
CA TYR A 172 6.61 9.69 11.69
C TYR A 172 6.82 10.57 12.91
N ASP A 173 7.17 11.82 12.70
CA ASP A 173 7.53 12.76 13.76
C ASP A 173 6.60 13.98 13.67
N GLN A 174 5.50 13.92 14.37
CA GLN A 174 4.69 15.10 14.62
C GLN A 174 5.28 15.80 15.85
N LYS A 175 6.37 16.52 15.64
CA LYS A 175 6.85 17.50 16.62
C LYS A 175 5.84 18.63 16.68
N GLY A 176 4.80 18.41 17.43
CA GLY A 176 3.74 19.37 17.65
C GLY A 176 3.42 19.46 19.13
N ASN A 177 2.64 20.45 19.46
CA ASN A 177 2.13 20.69 20.80
C ASN A 177 1.08 19.64 21.20
N GLU A 178 1.36 18.34 21.02
CA GLU A 178 0.37 17.27 21.29
C GLU A 178 -0.22 17.37 22.70
N ALA A 179 0.61 17.70 23.69
CA ALA A 179 0.14 17.92 25.07
C ALA A 179 -0.75 19.15 25.19
N GLU A 180 -0.43 20.24 24.46
CA GLU A 180 -1.23 21.46 24.41
C GLU A 180 -2.53 21.22 23.64
N GLN A 181 -2.47 20.56 22.49
CA GLN A 181 -3.62 20.18 21.70
C GLN A 181 -4.57 19.27 22.48
N TYR A 182 -4.03 18.29 23.21
CA TYR A 182 -4.81 17.44 24.08
C TYR A 182 -5.47 18.24 25.23
N ALA A 183 -4.76 19.19 25.83
CA ALA A 183 -5.30 20.04 26.88
C ALA A 183 -6.46 20.89 26.36
N ILE A 184 -6.31 21.49 25.16
CA ILE A 184 -7.36 22.29 24.50
C ILE A 184 -8.56 21.40 24.15
N ALA A 185 -8.34 20.23 23.57
CA ALA A 185 -9.41 19.31 23.22
C ALA A 185 -10.17 18.81 24.47
N LYS A 186 -9.44 18.55 25.57
CA LYS A 186 -10.01 18.13 26.83
C LYS A 186 -10.88 19.21 27.49
N GLU A 187 -10.47 20.49 27.37
CA GLU A 187 -11.20 21.64 27.92
C GLU A 187 -12.42 21.99 27.08
N ASN A 188 -12.28 22.02 25.75
CA ASN A 188 -13.29 22.56 24.84
C ASN A 188 -14.15 21.46 24.19
N GLY A 189 -13.76 20.17 24.31
CA GLY A 189 -14.41 19.06 23.63
C GLY A 189 -14.01 18.89 22.15
N TYR A 190 -13.16 19.79 21.62
CA TYR A 190 -12.64 19.72 20.25
C TYR A 190 -11.29 20.45 20.12
N TYR A 191 -10.58 20.15 19.04
CA TYR A 191 -9.38 20.85 18.61
C TYR A 191 -9.48 21.18 17.11
N GLU A 192 -9.23 22.45 16.76
CA GLU A 192 -9.20 22.90 15.38
C GLU A 192 -7.77 22.81 14.81
N VAL A 193 -7.66 22.19 13.66
CA VAL A 193 -6.41 22.17 12.89
C VAL A 193 -6.44 23.33 11.90
N THR A 194 -5.55 24.33 12.10
CA THR A 194 -5.41 25.50 11.23
C THR A 194 -4.34 25.28 10.16
#